data_9ab79d31bccb6c4f810e3bc417d6fc0d
#
_entry.id   9ab79d31bccb6c4f810e3bc417d6fc0d
#
_cell.length_a   1.000
_cell.length_b   1.000
_cell.length_c   1.000
_cell.angle_alpha   90.00
_cell.angle_beta   90.00
_cell.angle_gamma   90.00
#
_symmetry.space_group_name_H-M   'P 1'
#
loop_
_entity.id
_entity.type
_entity.pdbx_description
1 polymer ?
#
loop_
_entity_poly.entity_id
_entity_poly.type
_entity_poly.pdbx_seq_one_letter_code
_entity_poly.pdbx_strand_id
1 'polypeptide(L)'
;LPFQRKSKRRKQIVMLIDTHSHLFLEEFSDDLPQVMERARQAGVSRIYMPNIDSTTIEPMLSVCADYPDFCYPMIGLHPTSVNESYRQELSIVRERLEAPNNFVAIGEIGLDLYWDKTFLNEQLYVFEKQIEWALEYKLPIVVHSREAFDYIYKVMEPYKNTALTGIFHSFTGNAEEAARLLEFGGFMLGINGVVTFKKSSLPDTLLTVPLERIVLETDSPYLTPAPNRGKRNESANVHDTFLKLVEIYRTTPEHLSQATSE
;
A
#
# COMPACT_ATOMS: atom_id res chain seq x y z
N LEU A 1 -2.84 -9.23 -56.31
CA LEU A 1 -3.17 -9.68 -54.95
C LEU A 1 -2.51 -8.73 -53.95
N PRO A 2 -3.24 -8.02 -53.06
CA PRO A 2 -2.63 -7.15 -52.09
C PRO A 2 -2.17 -7.96 -50.87
N PHE A 3 -0.89 -7.83 -50.56
CA PHE A 3 -0.29 -8.34 -49.33
C PHE A 3 -0.94 -7.64 -48.11
N GLN A 4 -1.77 -8.35 -47.38
CA GLN A 4 -2.20 -7.91 -46.04
C GLN A 4 -1.00 -7.97 -45.10
N ARG A 5 -0.42 -6.81 -44.76
CA ARG A 5 0.51 -6.67 -43.63
C ARG A 5 -0.27 -6.99 -42.33
N LYS A 6 -0.07 -8.19 -41.82
CA LYS A 6 -0.46 -8.49 -40.44
C LYS A 6 0.35 -7.57 -39.51
N SER A 7 -0.28 -6.53 -39.02
CA SER A 7 0.26 -5.72 -37.94
C SER A 7 0.54 -6.65 -36.76
N LYS A 8 1.81 -6.86 -36.43
CA LYS A 8 2.20 -7.47 -35.17
C LYS A 8 1.77 -6.49 -34.10
N ARG A 9 0.61 -6.72 -33.48
CA ARG A 9 0.29 -6.05 -32.20
C ARG A 9 1.47 -6.32 -31.27
N ARG A 10 2.23 -5.28 -30.90
CA ARG A 10 3.18 -5.34 -29.78
C ARG A 10 2.34 -5.82 -28.60
N LYS A 11 2.70 -6.96 -28.00
CA LYS A 11 2.16 -7.33 -26.68
C LYS A 11 2.52 -6.15 -25.77
N GLN A 12 1.52 -5.42 -25.32
CA GLN A 12 1.69 -4.40 -24.32
C GLN A 12 2.15 -5.14 -23.06
N ILE A 13 3.28 -4.75 -22.52
CA ILE A 13 3.84 -5.40 -21.32
C ILE A 13 2.94 -4.99 -20.15
N VAL A 14 2.35 -5.96 -19.49
CA VAL A 14 1.64 -5.75 -18.23
C VAL A 14 2.69 -5.35 -17.18
N MET A 15 2.57 -4.16 -16.65
CA MET A 15 3.45 -3.62 -15.61
C MET A 15 2.66 -3.53 -14.31
N LEU A 16 3.17 -4.14 -13.25
CA LEU A 16 2.55 -4.15 -11.95
C LEU A 16 3.36 -3.30 -10.96
N ILE A 17 2.67 -2.68 -10.03
CA ILE A 17 3.26 -1.96 -8.91
C ILE A 17 2.72 -2.60 -7.63
N ASP A 18 3.62 -2.95 -6.72
CA ASP A 18 3.27 -3.35 -5.37
C ASP A 18 3.41 -2.12 -4.47
N THR A 19 2.29 -1.51 -4.12
CA THR A 19 2.29 -0.24 -3.37
C THR A 19 2.51 -0.40 -1.87
N HIS A 20 2.59 -1.66 -1.37
CA HIS A 20 2.79 -1.90 0.06
C HIS A 20 3.39 -3.29 0.32
N SER A 21 4.63 -3.33 0.80
CA SER A 21 5.33 -4.57 1.12
C SER A 21 6.46 -4.36 2.13
N HIS A 22 6.61 -5.28 3.10
CA HIS A 22 7.63 -5.20 4.14
C HIS A 22 8.77 -6.20 3.89
N LEU A 23 9.38 -6.16 2.69
CA LEU A 23 10.45 -7.10 2.29
C LEU A 23 11.77 -6.97 3.08
N PHE A 24 11.85 -5.99 3.97
CA PHE A 24 12.96 -5.78 4.90
C PHE A 24 12.84 -6.59 6.20
N LEU A 25 11.72 -7.29 6.42
CA LEU A 25 11.50 -8.10 7.61
C LEU A 25 12.33 -9.38 7.59
N GLU A 26 12.60 -9.92 8.78
CA GLU A 26 13.44 -11.12 8.99
C GLU A 26 12.98 -12.32 8.17
N GLU A 27 11.68 -12.44 7.91
CA GLU A 27 11.08 -13.49 7.09
C GLU A 27 11.68 -13.59 5.68
N PHE A 28 12.33 -12.54 5.19
CA PHE A 28 12.95 -12.51 3.86
C PHE A 28 14.48 -12.59 3.88
N SER A 29 15.11 -12.61 5.04
CA SER A 29 16.57 -12.56 5.18
C SER A 29 17.31 -13.65 4.39
N ASP A 30 16.75 -14.86 4.33
CA ASP A 30 17.40 -16.01 3.71
C ASP A 30 17.32 -16.03 2.18
N ASP A 31 16.28 -15.39 1.56
CA ASP A 31 16.01 -15.53 0.13
C ASP A 31 15.59 -14.23 -0.56
N LEU A 32 15.87 -13.06 0.02
CA LEU A 32 15.48 -11.76 -0.53
C LEU A 32 15.85 -11.57 -2.02
N PRO A 33 17.09 -11.93 -2.47
CA PRO A 33 17.43 -11.80 -3.89
C PRO A 33 16.52 -12.64 -4.81
N GLN A 34 16.14 -13.83 -4.37
CA GLN A 34 15.22 -14.70 -5.12
C GLN A 34 13.80 -14.15 -5.12
N VAL A 35 13.34 -13.54 -4.00
CA VAL A 35 12.04 -12.83 -3.91
C VAL A 35 11.99 -11.69 -4.93
N MET A 36 13.03 -10.86 -5.00
CA MET A 36 13.14 -9.75 -5.95
C MET A 36 13.13 -10.23 -7.40
N GLU A 37 13.82 -11.32 -7.69
CA GLU A 37 13.83 -11.90 -9.04
C GLU A 37 12.45 -12.45 -9.41
N ARG A 38 11.75 -13.15 -8.51
CA ARG A 38 10.37 -13.61 -8.74
C ARG A 38 9.42 -12.44 -8.97
N ALA A 39 9.57 -11.35 -8.21
CA ALA A 39 8.76 -10.14 -8.40
C ALA A 39 8.93 -9.56 -9.82
N ARG A 40 10.18 -9.43 -10.29
CA ARG A 40 10.45 -8.97 -11.67
C ARG A 40 9.87 -9.90 -12.72
N GLN A 41 10.01 -11.20 -12.55
CA GLN A 41 9.44 -12.22 -13.46
C GLN A 41 7.92 -12.19 -13.49
N ALA A 42 7.26 -11.82 -12.39
CA ALA A 42 5.82 -11.61 -12.30
C ALA A 42 5.34 -10.29 -12.95
N GLY A 43 6.25 -9.44 -13.43
CA GLY A 43 5.94 -8.17 -14.05
C GLY A 43 5.88 -6.98 -13.10
N VAL A 44 6.32 -7.16 -11.84
CA VAL A 44 6.45 -6.05 -10.89
C VAL A 44 7.57 -5.13 -11.33
N SER A 45 7.29 -3.85 -11.42
CA SER A 45 8.23 -2.80 -11.84
C SER A 45 8.68 -1.92 -10.69
N ARG A 46 7.88 -1.81 -9.63
CA ARG A 46 8.16 -1.01 -8.43
C ARG A 46 7.55 -1.66 -7.21
N ILE A 47 8.23 -1.51 -6.08
CA ILE A 47 7.78 -1.95 -4.75
C ILE A 47 7.94 -0.77 -3.80
N TYR A 48 6.88 -0.42 -3.09
CA TYR A 48 6.90 0.62 -2.08
C TYR A 48 6.91 -0.02 -0.70
N MET A 49 7.85 0.43 0.15
CA MET A 49 8.11 -0.20 1.44
C MET A 49 7.93 0.79 2.59
N PRO A 50 6.83 0.73 3.34
CA PRO A 50 6.67 1.50 4.55
C PRO A 50 7.45 0.84 5.70
N ASN A 51 8.17 1.67 6.50
CA ASN A 51 8.68 1.19 7.77
C ASN A 51 7.56 1.06 8.81
N ILE A 52 7.86 0.44 9.95
CA ILE A 52 6.91 0.20 11.05
C ILE A 52 7.20 1.15 12.22
N ASP A 53 8.45 1.18 12.67
CA ASP A 53 8.96 2.00 13.76
C ASP A 53 10.45 2.30 13.55
N SER A 54 11.10 2.92 14.53
CA SER A 54 12.51 3.30 14.43
C SER A 54 13.45 2.12 14.16
N THR A 55 13.10 0.92 14.61
CA THR A 55 13.94 -0.28 14.45
C THR A 55 13.97 -0.80 13.02
N THR A 56 12.97 -0.48 12.23
CA THR A 56 12.79 -0.96 10.85
C THR A 56 13.27 0.03 9.79
N ILE A 57 13.61 1.27 10.16
CA ILE A 57 14.07 2.30 9.21
C ILE A 57 15.33 1.85 8.48
N GLU A 58 16.39 1.49 9.21
CA GLU A 58 17.66 1.11 8.57
C GLU A 58 17.57 -0.18 7.74
N PRO A 59 16.91 -1.27 8.21
CA PRO A 59 16.66 -2.45 7.38
C PRO A 59 15.93 -2.11 6.07
N MET A 60 14.90 -1.30 6.11
CA MET A 60 14.14 -0.88 4.94
C MET A 60 15.00 -0.05 3.98
N LEU A 61 15.77 0.94 4.49
CA LEU A 61 16.65 1.76 3.67
C LEU A 61 17.77 0.94 3.02
N SER A 62 18.31 -0.08 3.73
CA SER A 62 19.30 -0.99 3.16
C SER A 62 18.75 -1.75 1.95
N VAL A 63 17.55 -2.31 2.06
CA VAL A 63 16.91 -2.98 0.92
C VAL A 63 16.67 -2.02 -0.25
N CYS A 64 16.23 -0.79 0.02
CA CYS A 64 16.03 0.20 -1.04
C CYS A 64 17.35 0.61 -1.72
N ALA A 65 18.44 0.68 -0.97
CA ALA A 65 19.79 0.98 -1.50
C ALA A 65 20.34 -0.17 -2.38
N ASP A 66 20.06 -1.42 -2.01
CA ASP A 66 20.47 -2.61 -2.78
C ASP A 66 19.65 -2.78 -4.08
N TYR A 67 18.42 -2.26 -4.12
CA TYR A 67 17.52 -2.35 -5.28
C TYR A 67 17.02 -0.97 -5.72
N PRO A 68 17.91 -0.06 -6.15
CA PRO A 68 17.54 1.27 -6.61
C PRO A 68 16.62 1.17 -7.86
N ASP A 69 15.75 2.15 -8.06
CA ASP A 69 14.76 2.18 -9.13
C ASP A 69 13.73 1.03 -9.13
N PHE A 70 13.77 0.17 -8.09
CA PHE A 70 12.82 -0.92 -7.92
C PHE A 70 12.13 -0.86 -6.55
N CYS A 71 12.85 -0.51 -5.49
CA CYS A 71 12.33 -0.39 -4.13
C CYS A 71 12.36 1.06 -3.66
N TYR A 72 11.25 1.52 -3.09
CA TYR A 72 11.04 2.92 -2.70
C TYR A 72 10.63 3.01 -1.23
N PRO A 73 11.37 3.77 -0.39
CA PRO A 73 11.13 3.83 1.03
C PRO A 73 9.99 4.81 1.37
N MET A 74 9.18 4.44 2.36
CA MET A 74 8.22 5.33 3.02
C MET A 74 8.53 5.36 4.52
N ILE A 75 8.23 6.47 5.18
CA ILE A 75 8.55 6.64 6.60
C ILE A 75 7.32 7.01 7.41
N GLY A 76 7.16 6.38 8.57
CA GLY A 76 6.08 6.66 9.51
C GLY A 76 6.22 5.86 10.80
N LEU A 77 5.34 6.15 11.75
CA LEU A 77 5.13 5.35 12.95
C LEU A 77 3.79 4.63 12.82
N HIS A 78 3.88 3.31 12.69
CA HIS A 78 2.73 2.43 12.57
C HIS A 78 1.89 2.42 13.86
N PRO A 79 0.55 2.43 13.79
CA PRO A 79 -0.29 2.50 15.00
C PRO A 79 -0.05 1.38 16.02
N THR A 80 0.31 0.17 15.59
CA THR A 80 0.61 -0.94 16.53
C THR A 80 1.92 -0.74 17.30
N SER A 81 2.80 0.16 16.87
CA SER A 81 4.05 0.53 17.57
C SER A 81 3.86 1.75 18.48
N VAL A 82 2.65 2.31 18.55
CA VAL A 82 2.35 3.42 19.47
C VAL A 82 2.18 2.90 20.89
N ASN A 83 3.07 3.34 21.78
CA ASN A 83 3.14 2.98 23.19
C ASN A 83 3.62 4.18 24.03
N GLU A 84 4.06 3.97 25.26
CA GLU A 84 4.53 5.05 26.15
C GLU A 84 5.70 5.86 25.56
N SER A 85 6.49 5.27 24.65
CA SER A 85 7.63 5.92 24.01
C SER A 85 7.29 6.61 22.67
N TYR A 86 6.01 6.71 22.29
CA TYR A 86 5.59 7.23 21.00
C TYR A 86 6.17 8.62 20.64
N ARG A 87 6.44 9.47 21.63
CA ARG A 87 7.04 10.79 21.41
C ARG A 87 8.48 10.69 20.93
N GLN A 88 9.22 9.71 21.44
CA GLN A 88 10.59 9.43 20.99
C GLN A 88 10.57 8.89 19.56
N GLU A 89 9.66 7.95 19.27
CA GLU A 89 9.47 7.42 17.90
C GLU A 89 9.13 8.54 16.90
N LEU A 90 8.18 9.43 17.25
CA LEU A 90 7.85 10.59 16.42
C LEU A 90 9.05 11.53 16.21
N SER A 91 9.87 11.74 17.24
CA SER A 91 11.09 12.56 17.11
C SER A 91 12.04 11.97 16.06
N ILE A 92 12.23 10.64 16.11
CA ILE A 92 13.10 9.94 15.14
C ILE A 92 12.55 10.06 13.71
N VAL A 93 11.24 9.85 13.53
CA VAL A 93 10.59 10.03 12.20
C VAL A 93 10.79 11.46 11.70
N ARG A 94 10.59 12.47 12.57
CA ARG A 94 10.77 13.87 12.22
C ARG A 94 12.21 14.19 11.82
N GLU A 95 13.18 13.74 12.59
CA GLU A 95 14.61 13.91 12.30
C GLU A 95 15.00 13.32 10.94
N ARG A 96 14.42 12.16 10.59
CA ARG A 96 14.65 11.53 9.28
C ARG A 96 14.03 12.32 8.13
N LEU A 97 12.85 12.93 8.34
CA LEU A 97 12.22 13.80 7.34
C LEU A 97 12.97 15.11 7.14
N GLU A 98 13.59 15.65 8.18
CA GLU A 98 14.39 16.89 8.13
C GLU A 98 15.77 16.69 7.48
N ALA A 99 16.33 15.49 7.60
CA ALA A 99 17.60 15.14 6.96
C ALA A 99 17.41 14.96 5.43
N PRO A 100 18.49 15.07 4.64
CA PRO A 100 18.43 14.69 3.23
C PRO A 100 17.95 13.23 3.08
N ASN A 101 16.88 13.03 2.34
CA ASN A 101 16.24 11.74 2.19
C ASN A 101 15.59 11.55 0.81
N ASN A 102 15.09 10.35 0.55
CA ASN A 102 14.39 9.96 -0.68
C ASN A 102 13.04 9.28 -0.37
N PHE A 103 12.46 9.57 0.78
CA PHE A 103 11.13 9.05 1.11
C PHE A 103 10.08 9.53 0.12
N VAL A 104 9.24 8.61 -0.35
CA VAL A 104 8.22 8.89 -1.36
C VAL A 104 6.82 9.09 -0.77
N ALA A 105 6.62 8.72 0.50
CA ALA A 105 5.37 8.90 1.24
C ALA A 105 5.63 8.93 2.75
N ILE A 106 4.66 9.39 3.51
CA ILE A 106 4.56 9.17 4.94
C ILE A 106 3.61 7.97 5.18
N GLY A 107 4.19 6.89 5.64
CA GLY A 107 3.50 5.61 5.85
C GLY A 107 4.45 4.54 6.41
N GLU A 108 3.86 3.60 7.08
CA GLU A 108 2.45 3.33 7.33
C GLU A 108 1.98 4.06 8.59
N ILE A 109 0.87 4.79 8.52
CA ILE A 109 0.32 5.59 9.62
C ILE A 109 -1.18 5.31 9.77
N GLY A 110 -1.80 5.68 10.85
CA GLY A 110 -3.24 5.49 11.02
C GLY A 110 -3.62 4.95 12.39
N LEU A 111 -4.63 4.05 12.42
CA LEU A 111 -5.19 3.52 13.66
C LEU A 111 -5.41 2.01 13.57
N ASP A 112 -5.01 1.28 14.63
CA ASP A 112 -5.31 -0.14 14.84
C ASP A 112 -5.96 -0.34 16.22
N LEU A 113 -7.24 -0.69 16.21
CA LEU A 113 -8.02 -0.91 17.43
C LEU A 113 -8.36 -2.39 17.65
N TYR A 114 -7.76 -3.27 16.85
CA TYR A 114 -7.95 -4.70 16.95
C TYR A 114 -7.11 -5.33 18.07
N TRP A 115 -5.82 -4.98 18.12
CA TRP A 115 -4.90 -5.60 19.08
C TRP A 115 -4.97 -4.97 20.46
N ASP A 116 -4.90 -3.65 20.52
CA ASP A 116 -4.90 -2.89 21.78
C ASP A 116 -5.58 -1.52 21.58
N LYS A 117 -6.42 -1.14 22.53
CA LYS A 117 -7.10 0.16 22.58
C LYS A 117 -6.54 1.09 23.66
N THR A 118 -5.54 0.63 24.42
CA THR A 118 -4.95 1.37 25.55
C THR A 118 -4.42 2.73 25.10
N PHE A 119 -3.78 2.78 23.94
CA PHE A 119 -3.13 3.98 23.39
C PHE A 119 -3.95 4.69 22.30
N LEU A 120 -5.29 4.58 22.33
CA LEU A 120 -6.14 5.21 21.32
C LEU A 120 -5.88 6.71 21.17
N ASN A 121 -5.78 7.45 22.28
CA ASN A 121 -5.56 8.89 22.24
C ASN A 121 -4.18 9.24 21.65
N GLU A 122 -3.18 8.44 21.98
CA GLU A 122 -1.84 8.57 21.46
C GLU A 122 -1.80 8.24 19.96
N GLN A 123 -2.48 7.17 19.53
CA GLN A 123 -2.60 6.83 18.10
C GLN A 123 -3.28 7.97 17.32
N LEU A 124 -4.36 8.56 17.84
CA LEU A 124 -5.03 9.70 17.22
C LEU A 124 -4.07 10.90 17.06
N TYR A 125 -3.34 11.25 18.12
CA TYR A 125 -2.34 12.32 18.09
C TYR A 125 -1.21 12.04 17.11
N VAL A 126 -0.66 10.82 17.13
CA VAL A 126 0.41 10.37 16.23
C VAL A 126 -0.04 10.42 14.77
N PHE A 127 -1.26 9.97 14.48
CA PHE A 127 -1.80 10.00 13.14
C PHE A 127 -1.96 11.43 12.62
N GLU A 128 -2.57 12.30 13.42
CA GLU A 128 -2.75 13.71 13.04
C GLU A 128 -1.41 14.42 12.81
N LYS A 129 -0.40 14.20 13.68
CA LYS A 129 0.94 14.78 13.50
C LYS A 129 1.60 14.36 12.20
N GLN A 130 1.46 13.11 11.82
CA GLN A 130 2.03 12.60 10.58
C GLN A 130 1.28 13.10 9.33
N ILE A 131 -0.03 13.34 9.42
CA ILE A 131 -0.78 14.05 8.37
C ILE A 131 -0.27 15.48 8.19
N GLU A 132 -0.04 16.22 9.29
CA GLU A 132 0.52 17.57 9.25
C GLU A 132 1.88 17.59 8.53
N TRP A 133 2.76 16.62 8.82
CA TRP A 133 4.05 16.48 8.14
C TRP A 133 3.90 16.14 6.66
N ALA A 134 2.94 15.28 6.31
CA ALA A 134 2.67 14.97 4.91
C ALA A 134 2.32 16.23 4.10
N LEU A 135 1.51 17.10 4.65
CA LEU A 135 1.20 18.39 4.05
C LEU A 135 2.42 19.35 3.98
N GLU A 136 3.22 19.40 5.05
CA GLU A 136 4.43 20.21 5.13
C GLU A 136 5.45 19.80 4.06
N TYR A 137 5.73 18.49 3.95
CA TYR A 137 6.70 17.93 3.00
C TYR A 137 6.12 17.64 1.62
N LYS A 138 4.82 17.85 1.42
CA LYS A 138 4.09 17.55 0.17
C LYS A 138 4.25 16.09 -0.27
N LEU A 139 4.20 15.19 0.69
CA LEU A 139 4.23 13.75 0.48
C LEU A 139 2.82 13.16 0.61
N PRO A 140 2.48 12.13 -0.16
CA PRO A 140 1.27 11.35 0.08
C PRO A 140 1.36 10.57 1.40
N ILE A 141 0.21 10.11 1.90
CA ILE A 141 0.15 9.23 3.08
C ILE A 141 -0.33 7.82 2.71
N VAL A 142 0.13 6.83 3.48
CA VAL A 142 -0.37 5.45 3.41
C VAL A 142 -1.03 5.12 4.75
N VAL A 143 -2.36 4.92 4.71
CA VAL A 143 -3.20 4.87 5.90
C VAL A 143 -3.59 3.44 6.23
N HIS A 144 -3.17 2.99 7.40
CA HIS A 144 -3.63 1.77 8.06
C HIS A 144 -4.96 2.02 8.80
N SER A 145 -5.92 1.14 8.61
CA SER A 145 -7.19 1.17 9.33
C SER A 145 -7.65 -0.23 9.70
N ARG A 146 -7.66 -0.55 10.99
CA ARG A 146 -8.18 -1.83 11.46
C ARG A 146 -9.11 -1.63 12.65
N GLU A 147 -10.38 -1.99 12.49
CA GLU A 147 -11.46 -1.71 13.46
C GLU A 147 -11.54 -0.22 13.88
N ALA A 148 -11.17 0.70 12.96
CA ALA A 148 -10.97 2.11 13.27
C ALA A 148 -11.58 3.08 12.24
N PHE A 149 -12.41 2.60 11.32
CA PHE A 149 -12.92 3.37 10.18
C PHE A 149 -13.49 4.74 10.57
N ASP A 150 -14.39 4.80 11.56
CA ASP A 150 -15.02 6.07 11.96
C ASP A 150 -14.02 7.06 12.59
N TYR A 151 -13.01 6.56 13.29
CA TYR A 151 -11.93 7.39 13.83
C TYR A 151 -11.03 7.92 12.71
N ILE A 152 -10.64 7.08 11.75
CA ILE A 152 -9.87 7.49 10.57
C ILE A 152 -10.62 8.60 9.83
N TYR A 153 -11.89 8.37 9.50
CA TYR A 153 -12.71 9.34 8.79
C TYR A 153 -12.78 10.67 9.54
N LYS A 154 -13.06 10.62 10.85
CA LYS A 154 -13.17 11.82 11.70
C LYS A 154 -11.85 12.61 11.78
N VAL A 155 -10.70 11.94 11.93
CA VAL A 155 -9.39 12.62 11.95
C VAL A 155 -9.08 13.25 10.61
N MET A 156 -9.43 12.59 9.51
CA MET A 156 -9.11 13.06 8.16
C MET A 156 -10.09 14.12 7.64
N GLU A 157 -11.31 14.21 8.16
CA GLU A 157 -12.36 15.11 7.67
C GLU A 157 -11.88 16.58 7.52
N PRO A 158 -11.13 17.18 8.47
CA PRO A 158 -10.59 18.53 8.31
C PRO A 158 -9.66 18.70 7.12
N TYR A 159 -9.06 17.62 6.62
CA TYR A 159 -8.10 17.63 5.52
C TYR A 159 -8.72 17.35 4.15
N LYS A 160 -10.03 17.12 4.07
CA LYS A 160 -10.75 16.72 2.84
C LYS A 160 -10.54 17.67 1.65
N ASN A 161 -10.39 18.98 1.91
CA ASN A 161 -10.23 20.00 0.88
C ASN A 161 -8.79 20.57 0.82
N THR A 162 -7.83 19.83 1.35
CA THR A 162 -6.41 20.18 1.29
C THR A 162 -5.71 19.52 0.09
N ALA A 163 -4.41 19.73 -0.05
CA ALA A 163 -3.59 19.08 -1.06
C ALA A 163 -3.16 17.65 -0.64
N LEU A 164 -3.69 17.12 0.46
CA LEU A 164 -3.37 15.79 0.95
C LEU A 164 -3.83 14.73 -0.04
N THR A 165 -2.93 13.80 -0.34
CA THR A 165 -3.19 12.63 -1.19
C THR A 165 -2.73 11.36 -0.50
N GLY A 166 -3.16 10.19 -0.95
CA GLY A 166 -2.68 8.96 -0.34
C GLY A 166 -3.42 7.70 -0.74
N ILE A 167 -3.14 6.66 0.04
CA ILE A 167 -3.73 5.33 -0.13
C ILE A 167 -4.33 4.91 1.21
N PHE A 168 -5.58 4.47 1.20
CA PHE A 168 -6.13 3.67 2.29
C PHE A 168 -5.70 2.23 2.04
N HIS A 169 -4.61 1.84 2.71
CA HIS A 169 -3.98 0.54 2.60
C HIS A 169 -4.92 -0.57 3.08
N SER A 170 -4.79 -1.73 2.44
CA SER A 170 -5.49 -2.98 2.82
C SER A 170 -7.00 -2.79 3.01
N PHE A 171 -7.64 -2.07 2.09
CA PHE A 171 -9.06 -1.80 2.19
C PHE A 171 -9.88 -3.09 2.12
N THR A 172 -10.68 -3.34 3.15
CA THR A 172 -11.57 -4.50 3.27
C THR A 172 -12.99 -4.11 3.67
N GLY A 173 -13.32 -2.83 3.59
CA GLY A 173 -14.61 -2.28 3.97
C GLY A 173 -15.74 -2.58 2.98
N ASN A 174 -16.92 -2.08 3.30
CA ASN A 174 -18.12 -2.17 2.48
C ASN A 174 -18.24 -0.98 1.49
N ALA A 175 -19.29 -0.99 0.67
CA ALA A 175 -19.52 0.04 -0.35
C ALA A 175 -19.75 1.46 0.23
N GLU A 176 -20.37 1.57 1.41
CA GLU A 176 -20.57 2.86 2.10
C GLU A 176 -19.24 3.41 2.61
N GLU A 177 -18.42 2.57 3.24
CA GLU A 177 -17.09 2.95 3.69
C GLU A 177 -16.19 3.35 2.52
N ALA A 178 -16.20 2.58 1.42
CA ALA A 178 -15.49 2.93 0.19
C ALA A 178 -15.91 4.32 -0.34
N ALA A 179 -17.22 4.56 -0.45
CA ALA A 179 -17.75 5.83 -0.94
C ALA A 179 -17.29 7.01 -0.06
N ARG A 180 -17.36 6.86 1.27
CA ARG A 180 -16.92 7.90 2.23
C ARG A 180 -15.41 8.19 2.13
N LEU A 181 -14.58 7.14 2.03
CA LEU A 181 -13.12 7.33 1.87
C LEU A 181 -12.77 7.99 0.54
N LEU A 182 -13.50 7.67 -0.52
CA LEU A 182 -13.27 8.24 -1.85
C LEU A 182 -13.80 9.67 -2.02
N GLU A 183 -14.50 10.23 -1.01
CA GLU A 183 -14.76 11.67 -0.93
C GLU A 183 -13.47 12.50 -0.78
N PHE A 184 -12.39 11.89 -0.29
CA PHE A 184 -11.06 12.47 -0.32
C PHE A 184 -10.51 12.34 -1.74
N GLY A 185 -10.58 13.44 -2.53
CA GLY A 185 -10.37 13.42 -3.98
C GLY A 185 -9.01 12.90 -4.46
N GLY A 186 -7.96 13.03 -3.65
CA GLY A 186 -6.60 12.56 -3.96
C GLY A 186 -6.26 11.18 -3.40
N PHE A 187 -7.25 10.39 -2.96
CA PHE A 187 -7.00 9.10 -2.33
C PHE A 187 -7.45 7.92 -3.19
N MET A 188 -6.77 6.80 -3.01
CA MET A 188 -7.05 5.51 -3.63
C MET A 188 -7.23 4.42 -2.57
N LEU A 189 -7.84 3.30 -2.94
CA LEU A 189 -7.97 2.11 -2.10
C LEU A 189 -6.91 1.09 -2.49
N GLY A 190 -6.11 0.65 -1.52
CA GLY A 190 -5.12 -0.43 -1.68
C GLY A 190 -5.80 -1.79 -1.64
N ILE A 191 -5.64 -2.59 -2.69
CA ILE A 191 -6.28 -3.90 -2.83
C ILE A 191 -5.21 -4.99 -2.86
N ASN A 192 -5.29 -5.90 -1.90
CA ASN A 192 -4.37 -7.02 -1.71
C ASN A 192 -5.05 -8.40 -1.87
N GLY A 193 -4.32 -9.43 -1.46
CA GLY A 193 -4.74 -10.83 -1.59
C GLY A 193 -6.09 -11.17 -0.97
N VAL A 194 -6.63 -10.36 -0.04
CA VAL A 194 -7.95 -10.56 0.58
C VAL A 194 -9.07 -10.63 -0.46
N VAL A 195 -8.94 -9.94 -1.59
CA VAL A 195 -9.92 -9.99 -2.69
C VAL A 195 -10.11 -11.39 -3.27
N THR A 196 -9.15 -12.29 -3.08
CA THR A 196 -9.19 -13.69 -3.56
C THR A 196 -9.79 -14.67 -2.54
N PHE A 197 -10.09 -14.22 -1.31
CA PHE A 197 -10.54 -15.12 -0.24
C PHE A 197 -12.00 -15.51 -0.44
N LYS A 198 -12.31 -16.81 -0.23
CA LYS A 198 -13.66 -17.37 -0.46
C LYS A 198 -14.80 -16.66 0.28
N LYS A 199 -14.51 -16.08 1.45
CA LYS A 199 -15.50 -15.41 2.31
C LYS A 199 -15.40 -13.88 2.23
N SER A 200 -14.58 -13.34 1.36
CA SER A 200 -14.44 -11.90 1.21
C SER A 200 -15.64 -11.31 0.49
N SER A 201 -16.21 -10.25 1.05
CA SER A 201 -17.23 -9.41 0.40
C SER A 201 -16.60 -8.34 -0.51
N LEU A 202 -15.27 -8.22 -0.49
CA LEU A 202 -14.55 -7.20 -1.24
C LEU A 202 -14.82 -7.22 -2.76
N PRO A 203 -14.96 -8.39 -3.43
CA PRO A 203 -15.35 -8.42 -4.84
C PRO A 203 -16.65 -7.67 -5.15
N ASP A 204 -17.67 -7.81 -4.30
CA ASP A 204 -18.96 -7.12 -4.48
C ASP A 204 -18.83 -5.61 -4.21
N THR A 205 -18.08 -5.24 -3.18
CA THR A 205 -17.76 -3.84 -2.87
C THR A 205 -17.06 -3.16 -4.05
N LEU A 206 -16.08 -3.81 -4.67
CA LEU A 206 -15.28 -3.25 -5.76
C LEU A 206 -16.11 -2.97 -7.03
N LEU A 207 -17.25 -3.63 -7.23
CA LEU A 207 -18.16 -3.28 -8.33
C LEU A 207 -18.76 -1.85 -8.20
N THR A 208 -18.68 -1.24 -7.03
CA THR A 208 -19.12 0.14 -6.77
C THR A 208 -17.97 1.16 -6.80
N VAL A 209 -16.72 0.70 -6.91
CA VAL A 209 -15.51 1.53 -6.87
C VAL A 209 -14.97 1.71 -8.30
N PRO A 210 -14.72 2.96 -8.77
CA PRO A 210 -14.08 3.17 -10.06
C PRO A 210 -12.68 2.53 -10.11
N LEU A 211 -12.34 1.92 -11.24
CA LEU A 211 -11.06 1.25 -11.45
C LEU A 211 -9.85 2.19 -11.22
N GLU A 212 -10.01 3.45 -11.58
CA GLU A 212 -8.99 4.50 -11.45
C GLU A 212 -8.78 4.96 -10.00
N ARG A 213 -9.55 4.40 -9.06
CA ARG A 213 -9.48 4.73 -7.63
C ARG A 213 -8.95 3.57 -6.78
N ILE A 214 -8.32 2.59 -7.41
CA ILE A 214 -7.64 1.49 -6.73
C ILE A 214 -6.17 1.42 -7.12
N VAL A 215 -5.37 0.87 -6.21
CA VAL A 215 -3.98 0.45 -6.44
C VAL A 215 -3.80 -1.00 -5.99
N LEU A 216 -2.75 -1.65 -6.51
CA LEU A 216 -2.40 -3.01 -6.16
C LEU A 216 -1.37 -3.03 -5.05
N GLU A 217 -1.49 -3.98 -4.14
CA GLU A 217 -0.51 -4.21 -3.08
C GLU A 217 -0.47 -5.68 -2.67
N THR A 218 0.54 -6.06 -1.89
CA THR A 218 0.62 -7.40 -1.32
C THR A 218 0.46 -7.43 0.19
N ASP A 219 0.96 -6.43 0.89
CA ASP A 219 1.15 -6.43 2.34
C ASP A 219 2.05 -7.60 2.80
N SER A 220 3.05 -7.95 1.96
CA SER A 220 3.97 -9.05 2.25
C SER A 220 4.79 -8.77 3.53
N PRO A 221 4.94 -9.78 4.40
CA PRO A 221 4.75 -11.23 4.22
C PRO A 221 3.32 -11.73 4.50
N TYR A 222 2.36 -10.85 4.74
CA TYR A 222 0.99 -11.15 5.17
C TYR A 222 0.03 -11.33 3.99
N LEU A 223 -1.22 -11.69 4.28
CA LEU A 223 -2.38 -11.66 3.38
C LEU A 223 -2.22 -12.37 2.03
N THR A 224 -1.45 -13.46 2.01
CA THR A 224 -1.17 -14.24 0.80
C THR A 224 -2.45 -14.60 0.03
N PRO A 225 -2.55 -14.26 -1.27
CA PRO A 225 -3.72 -14.57 -2.08
C PRO A 225 -3.89 -16.08 -2.32
N ALA A 226 -5.09 -16.51 -2.71
CA ALA A 226 -5.29 -17.82 -3.30
C ALA A 226 -4.57 -17.87 -4.68
N PRO A 227 -3.97 -19.03 -5.07
CA PRO A 227 -4.02 -20.32 -4.40
C PRO A 227 -2.96 -20.51 -3.29
N ASN A 228 -2.11 -19.51 -3.02
CA ASN A 228 -0.94 -19.64 -2.14
C ASN A 228 -1.24 -19.41 -0.64
N ARG A 229 -2.50 -19.37 -0.23
CA ARG A 229 -2.93 -19.21 1.17
C ARG A 229 -2.15 -20.11 2.13
N GLY A 230 -1.73 -19.51 3.29
CA GLY A 230 -0.99 -20.22 4.33
C GLY A 230 0.53 -20.29 4.13
N LYS A 231 1.03 -19.77 3.01
CA LYS A 231 2.46 -19.56 2.79
C LYS A 231 2.83 -18.09 3.08
N ARG A 232 4.12 -17.81 3.26
CA ARG A 232 4.64 -16.43 3.30
C ARG A 232 4.27 -15.72 1.98
N ASN A 233 3.71 -14.53 2.08
CA ASN A 233 3.44 -13.70 0.92
C ASN A 233 4.73 -13.06 0.40
N GLU A 234 4.73 -12.62 -0.87
CA GLU A 234 5.82 -11.87 -1.50
C GLU A 234 5.26 -11.02 -2.64
N SER A 235 6.00 -9.99 -3.07
CA SER A 235 5.53 -9.05 -4.10
C SER A 235 5.16 -9.70 -5.43
N ALA A 236 5.72 -10.86 -5.78
CA ALA A 236 5.32 -11.62 -6.98
C ALA A 236 3.82 -12.01 -6.96
N ASN A 237 3.25 -12.21 -5.78
CA ASN A 237 1.85 -12.61 -5.62
C ASN A 237 0.85 -11.46 -5.88
N VAL A 238 1.30 -10.23 -6.09
CA VAL A 238 0.43 -9.14 -6.57
C VAL A 238 -0.22 -9.52 -7.91
N HIS A 239 0.41 -10.39 -8.68
CA HIS A 239 -0.12 -10.92 -9.93
C HIS A 239 -1.45 -11.69 -9.73
N ASP A 240 -1.59 -12.45 -8.64
CA ASP A 240 -2.84 -13.19 -8.36
C ASP A 240 -3.98 -12.22 -8.00
N THR A 241 -3.67 -11.16 -7.22
CA THR A 241 -4.59 -10.06 -6.95
C THR A 241 -5.00 -9.36 -8.24
N PHE A 242 -4.04 -9.03 -9.10
CA PHE A 242 -4.27 -8.43 -10.41
C PHE A 242 -5.21 -9.27 -11.29
N LEU A 243 -4.97 -10.56 -11.42
CA LEU A 243 -5.84 -11.44 -12.22
C LEU A 243 -7.27 -11.48 -11.66
N LYS A 244 -7.43 -11.48 -10.34
CA LYS A 244 -8.74 -11.42 -9.71
C LYS A 244 -9.47 -10.11 -10.00
N LEU A 245 -8.78 -9.00 -10.04
CA LEU A 245 -9.36 -7.70 -10.39
C LEU A 245 -9.73 -7.61 -11.88
N VAL A 246 -8.95 -8.21 -12.79
CA VAL A 246 -9.33 -8.34 -14.21
C VAL A 246 -10.68 -9.05 -14.34
N GLU A 247 -10.90 -10.11 -13.55
CA GLU A 247 -12.18 -10.85 -13.51
C GLU A 247 -13.32 -9.98 -12.97
N ILE A 248 -13.12 -9.32 -11.81
CA ILE A 248 -14.14 -8.51 -11.13
C ILE A 248 -14.61 -7.36 -12.01
N TYR A 249 -13.67 -6.58 -12.55
CA TYR A 249 -13.95 -5.42 -13.39
C TYR A 249 -14.31 -5.79 -14.84
N ARG A 250 -14.22 -7.08 -15.23
CA ARG A 250 -14.47 -7.56 -16.59
C ARG A 250 -13.73 -6.75 -17.65
N THR A 251 -12.49 -6.42 -17.35
CA THR A 251 -11.61 -5.58 -18.17
C THR A 251 -10.47 -6.38 -18.78
N THR A 252 -9.61 -5.73 -19.58
CA THR A 252 -8.40 -6.38 -20.12
C THR A 252 -7.23 -6.21 -19.16
N PRO A 253 -6.25 -7.14 -19.14
CA PRO A 253 -5.03 -7.00 -18.36
C PRO A 253 -4.29 -5.67 -18.64
N GLU A 254 -4.25 -5.24 -19.90
CA GLU A 254 -3.59 -4.00 -20.31
C GLU A 254 -4.27 -2.78 -19.71
N HIS A 255 -5.61 -2.72 -19.71
CA HIS A 255 -6.36 -1.61 -19.16
C HIS A 255 -6.25 -1.55 -17.65
N LEU A 256 -6.37 -2.70 -16.95
CA LEU A 256 -6.18 -2.76 -15.50
C LEU A 256 -4.75 -2.32 -15.11
N SER A 257 -3.73 -2.86 -15.81
CA SER A 257 -2.34 -2.49 -15.57
C SER A 257 -2.13 -0.99 -15.74
N GLN A 258 -2.67 -0.39 -16.79
CA GLN A 258 -2.57 1.04 -17.02
C GLN A 258 -3.25 1.84 -15.90
N ALA A 259 -4.49 1.53 -15.57
CA ALA A 259 -5.27 2.25 -14.57
C ALA A 259 -4.66 2.20 -13.14
N THR A 260 -3.96 1.10 -12.81
CA THR A 260 -3.36 0.91 -11.47
C THR A 260 -1.88 1.29 -11.39
N SER A 261 -1.27 1.77 -12.50
CA SER A 261 0.16 2.12 -12.56
C SER A 261 0.41 3.59 -12.92
N GLU A 262 -0.59 4.31 -13.42
CA GLU A 262 -0.59 5.75 -13.71
C GLU A 262 -1.05 6.57 -12.50
#